data_41db156eff5162f6f49efa23c505d136
#
_entry.id   41db156eff5162f6f49efa23c505d136
#
_cell.length_a   1.000
_cell.length_b   1.000
_cell.length_c   1.000
_cell.angle_alpha   90.00
_cell.angle_beta   90.00
_cell.angle_gamma   90.00
#
_symmetry.space_group_name_H-M   'P 1'
#
loop_
_entity.id
_entity.type
_entity.pdbx_description
1 polymer ?
#
loop_
_entity_poly.entity_id
_entity_poly.type
_entity_poly.pdbx_seq_one_letter_code
_entity_poly.pdbx_strand_id
1 'polypeptide(L)'
;TMKKMFGYKVKYGKTWKAKSNALRMLYGSWEEAYNRLPQLLGAIAHRNPGMYHVVEDDGHGVFHRAFWSFGQCITAFKHCRPVLSIDGTFLTGRYKGTIMVAMAHSSNDNVLPVAFGLVPFEHQDNWEWFMRHVRENVIGDREVCIISDRHQGILKAMDIVIPGLPKLHHRWCMRHFVANFYRACKSKELSKDLTHVCVAFSTGAFTIRYDKLYEAANEGGKDFLTRNFSEETQVGTRS
;
A
#
# COMPACT_ATOMS: atom_id res chain seq x y z
N THR A 1 10.02 35.91 0.46
CA THR A 1 10.47 35.56 1.84
C THR A 1 10.25 36.74 2.78
N MET A 2 9.95 36.48 4.08
CA MET A 2 9.74 37.51 5.12
C MET A 2 10.86 38.55 5.14
N LYS A 3 12.14 38.14 4.94
CA LYS A 3 13.25 39.05 4.84
C LYS A 3 13.14 40.05 3.68
N LYS A 4 12.61 39.63 2.52
CA LYS A 4 12.39 40.52 1.36
C LYS A 4 11.25 41.50 1.58
N MET A 5 10.18 41.08 2.32
CA MET A 5 8.98 41.88 2.50
C MET A 5 9.08 42.83 3.70
N PHE A 6 9.74 42.40 4.78
CA PHE A 6 9.72 43.11 6.07
C PHE A 6 11.09 43.44 6.66
N GLY A 7 12.18 43.16 5.93
CA GLY A 7 13.55 43.54 6.29
C GLY A 7 14.21 42.75 7.45
N TYR A 8 13.49 41.82 8.11
CA TYR A 8 14.04 41.07 9.23
C TYR A 8 13.99 39.55 9.04
N LYS A 9 14.90 38.84 9.74
CA LYS A 9 14.94 37.38 9.76
C LYS A 9 14.12 36.84 10.93
N VAL A 10 13.20 35.93 10.65
CA VAL A 10 12.46 35.16 11.66
C VAL A 10 13.16 33.82 11.89
N LYS A 11 13.33 33.41 13.14
CA LYS A 11 13.86 32.08 13.50
C LYS A 11 12.90 31.00 13.00
N TYR A 12 13.45 29.90 12.50
CA TYR A 12 12.69 28.77 11.94
C TYR A 12 11.52 28.32 12.85
N GLY A 13 11.77 28.14 14.16
CA GLY A 13 10.71 27.71 15.10
C GLY A 13 9.54 28.70 15.22
N LYS A 14 9.79 30.03 15.14
CA LYS A 14 8.71 31.03 15.12
C LYS A 14 7.91 30.96 13.83
N THR A 15 8.57 30.80 12.69
CA THR A 15 7.92 30.64 11.38
C THR A 15 7.07 29.38 11.33
N TRP A 16 7.58 28.28 11.86
CA TRP A 16 6.86 27.01 11.92
C TRP A 16 5.60 27.11 12.81
N LYS A 17 5.72 27.71 14.01
CA LYS A 17 4.57 27.96 14.91
C LYS A 17 3.52 28.87 14.26
N ALA A 18 3.95 29.94 13.61
CA ALA A 18 3.04 30.84 12.90
C ALA A 18 2.28 30.14 11.78
N LYS A 19 3.00 29.33 10.95
CA LYS A 19 2.38 28.49 9.92
C LYS A 19 1.37 27.51 10.52
N SER A 20 1.74 26.79 11.59
CA SER A 20 0.86 25.83 12.25
C SER A 20 -0.40 26.49 12.82
N ASN A 21 -0.25 27.67 13.43
CA ASN A 21 -1.39 28.43 13.94
C ASN A 21 -2.30 28.93 12.82
N ALA A 22 -1.74 29.45 11.73
CA ALA A 22 -2.52 29.89 10.57
C ALA A 22 -3.29 28.72 9.94
N LEU A 23 -2.67 27.56 9.78
CA LEU A 23 -3.35 26.36 9.28
C LEU A 23 -4.48 25.94 10.22
N ARG A 24 -4.26 25.98 11.53
CA ARG A 24 -5.30 25.65 12.51
C ARG A 24 -6.48 26.64 12.48
N MET A 25 -6.20 27.92 12.26
CA MET A 25 -7.27 28.94 12.13
C MET A 25 -8.08 28.77 10.85
N LEU A 26 -7.45 28.31 9.74
CA LEU A 26 -8.12 28.13 8.45
C LEU A 26 -8.87 26.79 8.35
N TYR A 27 -8.32 25.72 8.91
CA TYR A 27 -8.79 24.35 8.69
C TYR A 27 -9.27 23.64 9.96
N GLY A 28 -9.19 24.30 11.13
CA GLY A 28 -9.48 23.67 12.42
C GLY A 28 -8.32 22.87 13.01
N SER A 29 -8.55 22.22 14.13
CA SER A 29 -7.59 21.33 14.76
C SER A 29 -7.57 19.95 14.07
N TRP A 30 -6.53 19.18 14.33
CA TRP A 30 -6.46 17.80 13.85
C TRP A 30 -7.57 16.93 14.46
N GLU A 31 -7.87 17.14 15.74
CA GLU A 31 -8.94 16.47 16.46
C GLU A 31 -10.30 16.72 15.78
N GLU A 32 -10.59 17.98 15.48
CA GLU A 32 -11.82 18.37 14.76
C GLU A 32 -11.88 17.74 13.37
N ALA A 33 -10.76 17.68 12.66
CA ALA A 33 -10.70 17.08 11.32
C ALA A 33 -11.04 15.57 11.36
N TYR A 34 -10.49 14.83 12.32
CA TYR A 34 -10.80 13.40 12.50
C TYR A 34 -12.25 13.18 12.95
N ASN A 35 -12.76 14.02 13.86
CA ASN A 35 -14.15 13.94 14.31
C ASN A 35 -15.16 14.26 13.20
N ARG A 36 -14.77 15.05 12.19
CA ARG A 36 -15.59 15.37 11.01
C ARG A 36 -15.50 14.31 9.90
N LEU A 37 -14.58 13.38 9.98
CA LEU A 37 -14.36 12.39 8.93
C LEU A 37 -15.61 11.57 8.57
N PRO A 38 -16.42 11.07 9.53
CA PRO A 38 -17.67 10.38 9.20
C PRO A 38 -18.64 11.23 8.39
N GLN A 39 -18.80 12.51 8.78
CA GLN A 39 -19.67 13.45 8.09
C GLN A 39 -19.15 13.77 6.69
N LEU A 40 -17.83 13.93 6.55
CA LEU A 40 -17.16 14.17 5.26
C LEU A 40 -17.38 12.99 4.31
N LEU A 41 -17.10 11.76 4.75
CA LEU A 41 -17.30 10.57 3.95
C LEU A 41 -18.79 10.37 3.57
N GLY A 42 -19.71 10.63 4.50
CA GLY A 42 -21.15 10.61 4.22
C GLY A 42 -21.57 11.65 3.17
N ALA A 43 -21.04 12.88 3.26
CA ALA A 43 -21.30 13.93 2.27
C ALA A 43 -20.73 13.60 0.89
N ILE A 44 -19.53 13.00 0.85
CA ILE A 44 -18.90 12.51 -0.40
C ILE A 44 -19.76 11.37 -0.99
N ALA A 45 -20.17 10.41 -0.18
CA ALA A 45 -21.00 9.28 -0.61
C ALA A 45 -22.35 9.73 -1.20
N HIS A 46 -22.97 10.75 -0.60
CA HIS A 46 -24.21 11.33 -1.12
C HIS A 46 -24.05 11.86 -2.56
N ARG A 47 -22.86 12.36 -2.93
CA ARG A 47 -22.55 12.87 -4.27
C ARG A 47 -21.88 11.85 -5.20
N ASN A 48 -21.57 10.66 -4.69
CA ASN A 48 -20.92 9.58 -5.43
C ASN A 48 -21.74 8.30 -5.32
N PRO A 49 -22.77 8.11 -6.16
CA PRO A 49 -23.62 6.93 -6.12
C PRO A 49 -22.80 5.63 -6.20
N GLY A 50 -23.15 4.67 -5.35
CA GLY A 50 -22.43 3.40 -5.26
C GLY A 50 -21.12 3.45 -4.45
N MET A 51 -20.78 4.58 -3.85
CA MET A 51 -19.64 4.66 -2.91
C MET A 51 -19.95 3.82 -1.67
N TYR A 52 -19.02 2.93 -1.34
CA TYR A 52 -19.03 2.21 -0.07
C TYR A 52 -18.06 2.88 0.90
N HIS A 53 -18.48 3.11 2.14
CA HIS A 53 -17.60 3.60 3.19
C HIS A 53 -18.05 3.11 4.56
N VAL A 54 -17.10 2.98 5.46
CA VAL A 54 -17.32 2.66 6.87
C VAL A 54 -16.32 3.45 7.71
N VAL A 55 -16.78 3.94 8.86
CA VAL A 55 -15.94 4.57 9.87
C VAL A 55 -16.22 3.89 11.19
N GLU A 56 -15.17 3.47 11.86
CA GLU A 56 -15.25 2.83 13.17
C GLU A 56 -14.60 3.72 14.22
N ASP A 57 -15.17 3.74 15.40
CA ASP A 57 -14.58 4.31 16.59
C ASP A 57 -14.03 3.22 17.52
N ASP A 58 -13.35 3.61 18.58
CA ASP A 58 -12.75 2.72 19.58
C ASP A 58 -13.75 2.21 20.65
N GLY A 59 -15.05 2.42 20.45
CA GLY A 59 -16.12 2.14 21.42
C GLY A 59 -16.36 3.28 22.42
N HIS A 60 -15.55 4.35 22.39
CA HIS A 60 -15.68 5.54 23.22
C HIS A 60 -15.96 6.79 22.39
N GLY A 61 -16.28 6.63 21.10
CA GLY A 61 -16.56 7.72 20.17
C GLY A 61 -15.31 8.42 19.62
N VAL A 62 -14.11 7.87 19.84
CA VAL A 62 -12.88 8.38 19.25
C VAL A 62 -12.61 7.63 17.93
N PHE A 63 -12.32 8.37 16.88
CA PHE A 63 -11.99 7.78 15.59
C PHE A 63 -10.91 6.70 15.72
N HIS A 64 -11.20 5.53 15.18
CA HIS A 64 -10.26 4.42 15.15
C HIS A 64 -9.76 4.14 13.73
N ARG A 65 -10.67 3.84 12.79
CA ARG A 65 -10.30 3.56 11.39
C ARG A 65 -11.45 3.88 10.43
N ALA A 66 -11.08 4.10 9.17
CA ALA A 66 -12.05 4.34 8.09
C ALA A 66 -11.65 3.59 6.83
N PHE A 67 -12.65 3.10 6.10
CA PHE A 67 -12.51 2.51 4.77
C PHE A 67 -13.43 3.26 3.80
N TRP A 68 -12.98 3.46 2.56
CA TRP A 68 -13.85 3.94 1.50
C TRP A 68 -13.41 3.46 0.12
N SER A 69 -14.40 3.30 -0.76
CA SER A 69 -14.22 2.97 -2.17
C SER A 69 -15.28 3.69 -2.99
N PHE A 70 -14.87 4.43 -4.02
CA PHE A 70 -15.80 5.17 -4.87
C PHE A 70 -16.56 4.22 -5.81
N GLY A 71 -17.86 4.44 -5.99
CA GLY A 71 -18.71 3.58 -6.83
C GLY A 71 -18.20 3.47 -8.27
N GLN A 72 -17.70 4.57 -8.83
CA GLN A 72 -17.10 4.60 -10.16
C GLN A 72 -15.84 3.72 -10.24
N CYS A 73 -15.00 3.70 -9.16
CA CYS A 73 -13.82 2.87 -9.11
C CYS A 73 -14.17 1.38 -8.97
N ILE A 74 -15.18 1.04 -8.16
CA ILE A 74 -15.72 -0.33 -8.04
C ILE A 74 -16.21 -0.82 -9.40
N THR A 75 -16.98 0.01 -10.10
CA THR A 75 -17.51 -0.31 -11.43
C THR A 75 -16.39 -0.44 -12.46
N ALA A 76 -15.45 0.50 -12.48
CA ALA A 76 -14.32 0.48 -13.41
C ALA A 76 -13.40 -0.73 -13.18
N PHE A 77 -13.24 -1.18 -11.93
CA PHE A 77 -12.43 -2.36 -11.62
C PHE A 77 -12.93 -3.63 -12.31
N LYS A 78 -14.24 -3.75 -12.55
CA LYS A 78 -14.80 -4.89 -13.28
C LYS A 78 -14.23 -5.04 -14.70
N HIS A 79 -13.75 -3.95 -15.28
CA HIS A 79 -13.13 -3.88 -16.61
C HIS A 79 -11.60 -3.83 -16.58
N CYS A 80 -10.99 -3.81 -15.40
CA CYS A 80 -9.55 -3.90 -15.22
C CYS A 80 -9.06 -5.35 -15.24
N ARG A 81 -7.75 -5.54 -15.37
CA ARG A 81 -7.12 -6.85 -15.13
C ARG A 81 -7.50 -7.34 -13.72
N PRO A 82 -7.69 -8.64 -13.51
CA PRO A 82 -8.04 -9.20 -12.19
C PRO A 82 -6.81 -9.23 -11.26
N VAL A 83 -6.16 -8.09 -11.12
CA VAL A 83 -4.96 -7.89 -10.31
C VAL A 83 -5.11 -6.61 -9.49
N LEU A 84 -4.89 -6.70 -8.19
CA LEU A 84 -4.80 -5.57 -7.28
C LEU A 84 -3.42 -5.50 -6.64
N SER A 85 -2.80 -4.35 -6.69
CA SER A 85 -1.63 -4.04 -5.85
C SER A 85 -2.11 -3.39 -4.56
N ILE A 86 -1.67 -3.89 -3.40
CA ILE A 86 -1.95 -3.28 -2.11
C ILE A 86 -0.66 -2.81 -1.45
N ASP A 87 -0.74 -1.65 -0.81
CA ASP A 87 0.41 -1.04 -0.13
C ASP A 87 -0.07 -0.13 1.02
N GLY A 88 0.78 0.08 2.01
CA GLY A 88 0.56 1.00 3.11
C GLY A 88 1.55 2.17 3.06
N THR A 89 1.08 3.38 3.36
CA THR A 89 1.95 4.56 3.49
C THR A 89 1.71 5.29 4.79
N PHE A 90 2.80 5.66 5.47
CA PHE A 90 2.74 6.33 6.76
C PHE A 90 2.38 7.80 6.62
N LEU A 91 1.45 8.26 7.44
CA LEU A 91 1.13 9.67 7.57
C LEU A 91 2.24 10.42 8.32
N THR A 92 2.58 11.59 7.80
CA THR A 92 3.63 12.45 8.39
C THR A 92 3.08 13.57 9.26
N GLY A 93 1.76 13.61 9.47
CA GLY A 93 1.07 14.62 10.28
C GLY A 93 1.32 14.49 11.79
N ARG A 94 0.56 15.26 12.57
CA ARG A 94 0.57 15.22 14.05
C ARG A 94 0.15 13.83 14.56
N TYR A 95 -0.93 13.30 13.99
CA TYR A 95 -1.37 11.94 14.25
C TYR A 95 -0.68 11.00 13.25
N LYS A 96 0.07 10.07 13.80
CA LYS A 96 0.69 9.01 13.03
C LYS A 96 -0.39 7.98 12.70
N GLY A 97 -0.40 7.55 11.46
CA GLY A 97 -1.33 6.54 10.98
C GLY A 97 -0.82 5.99 9.66
N THR A 98 -1.56 5.07 9.10
CA THR A 98 -1.25 4.47 7.80
C THR A 98 -2.44 4.62 6.87
N ILE A 99 -2.21 5.08 5.65
CA ILE A 99 -3.17 4.94 4.57
C ILE A 99 -2.86 3.65 3.83
N MET A 100 -3.80 2.73 3.83
CA MET A 100 -3.80 1.52 3.02
C MET A 100 -4.49 1.81 1.70
N VAL A 101 -3.94 1.35 0.60
CA VAL A 101 -4.50 1.57 -0.74
C VAL A 101 -4.52 0.27 -1.52
N ALA A 102 -5.64 -0.01 -2.18
CA ALA A 102 -5.74 -1.04 -3.21
C ALA A 102 -5.81 -0.37 -4.58
N MET A 103 -4.93 -0.76 -5.49
CA MET A 103 -4.79 -0.18 -6.83
C MET A 103 -4.99 -1.26 -7.89
N ALA A 104 -5.90 -1.01 -8.83
CA ALA A 104 -6.08 -1.83 -10.03
C ALA A 104 -5.21 -1.33 -11.20
N HIS A 105 -5.01 -2.20 -12.16
CA HIS A 105 -4.33 -1.87 -13.42
C HIS A 105 -5.31 -2.07 -14.59
N SER A 106 -5.52 -1.02 -15.35
CA SER A 106 -6.30 -1.08 -16.58
C SER A 106 -5.56 -1.85 -17.68
N SER A 107 -6.25 -2.18 -18.76
CA SER A 107 -5.61 -2.82 -19.94
C SER A 107 -4.51 -1.94 -20.55
N ASN A 108 -4.58 -0.63 -20.39
CA ASN A 108 -3.61 0.34 -20.90
C ASN A 108 -2.54 0.73 -19.86
N ASP A 109 -2.32 -0.12 -18.85
CA ASP A 109 -1.36 0.07 -17.76
C ASP A 109 -1.57 1.33 -16.90
N ASN A 110 -2.75 1.96 -16.97
CA ASN A 110 -3.10 3.04 -16.05
C ASN A 110 -3.43 2.47 -14.68
N VAL A 111 -2.98 3.16 -13.64
CA VAL A 111 -3.26 2.81 -12.24
C VAL A 111 -4.56 3.47 -11.80
N LEU A 112 -5.47 2.68 -11.25
CA LEU A 112 -6.75 3.11 -10.69
C LEU A 112 -6.80 2.78 -9.20
N PRO A 113 -6.76 3.77 -8.29
CA PRO A 113 -7.02 3.51 -6.88
C PRO A 113 -8.47 3.09 -6.69
N VAL A 114 -8.70 1.89 -6.16
CA VAL A 114 -10.06 1.33 -6.03
C VAL A 114 -10.57 1.33 -4.60
N ALA A 115 -9.67 1.27 -3.60
CA ALA A 115 -10.05 1.34 -2.20
C ALA A 115 -8.97 2.00 -1.35
N PHE A 116 -9.42 2.62 -0.26
CA PHE A 116 -8.58 3.28 0.72
C PHE A 116 -8.97 2.86 2.13
N GLY A 117 -7.97 2.73 3.00
CA GLY A 117 -8.15 2.54 4.43
C GLY A 117 -7.30 3.53 5.21
N LEU A 118 -7.86 4.19 6.21
CA LEU A 118 -7.12 4.99 7.17
C LEU A 118 -7.14 4.27 8.50
N VAL A 119 -5.97 3.87 8.99
CA VAL A 119 -5.81 3.06 10.20
C VAL A 119 -4.75 3.66 11.13
N PRO A 120 -4.76 3.35 12.45
CA PRO A 120 -3.80 3.90 13.39
C PRO A 120 -2.36 3.48 13.08
N PHE A 121 -2.15 2.23 12.68
CA PHE A 121 -0.84 1.66 12.37
C PHE A 121 -0.99 0.41 11.50
N GLU A 122 0.10 0.04 10.87
CA GLU A 122 0.18 -1.15 10.01
C GLU A 122 0.35 -2.42 10.89
N HIS A 123 -0.77 -3.08 11.18
CA HIS A 123 -0.85 -4.30 11.98
C HIS A 123 -1.74 -5.34 11.28
N GLN A 124 -1.62 -6.61 11.69
CA GLN A 124 -2.38 -7.72 11.12
C GLN A 124 -3.89 -7.43 11.11
N ASP A 125 -4.48 -7.05 12.24
CA ASP A 125 -5.93 -6.84 12.38
C ASP A 125 -6.46 -5.75 11.43
N ASN A 126 -5.65 -4.72 11.19
CA ASN A 126 -5.99 -3.64 10.27
C ASN A 126 -5.89 -4.10 8.80
N TRP A 127 -4.92 -4.95 8.46
CA TRP A 127 -4.85 -5.57 7.13
C TRP A 127 -5.99 -6.55 6.89
N GLU A 128 -6.34 -7.38 7.88
CA GLU A 128 -7.47 -8.30 7.81
C GLU A 128 -8.79 -7.53 7.61
N TRP A 129 -9.00 -6.47 8.38
CA TRP A 129 -10.16 -5.61 8.26
C TRP A 129 -10.23 -4.94 6.88
N PHE A 130 -9.13 -4.34 6.42
CA PHE A 130 -9.05 -3.70 5.11
C PHE A 130 -9.34 -4.69 3.98
N MET A 131 -8.71 -5.86 4.00
CA MET A 131 -8.90 -6.87 2.98
C MET A 131 -10.29 -7.48 2.98
N ARG A 132 -10.93 -7.60 4.15
CA ARG A 132 -12.33 -8.03 4.23
C ARG A 132 -13.23 -7.06 3.46
N HIS A 133 -13.11 -5.75 3.71
CA HIS A 133 -13.88 -4.74 2.99
C HIS A 133 -13.57 -4.71 1.50
N VAL A 134 -12.31 -4.84 1.10
CA VAL A 134 -11.92 -4.94 -0.32
C VAL A 134 -12.58 -6.15 -0.98
N ARG A 135 -12.56 -7.31 -0.33
CA ARG A 135 -13.15 -8.54 -0.89
C ARG A 135 -14.66 -8.46 -1.03
N GLU A 136 -15.35 -8.03 0.01
CA GLU A 136 -16.81 -8.01 0.04
C GLU A 136 -17.42 -6.92 -0.86
N ASN A 137 -16.74 -5.76 -0.98
CA ASN A 137 -17.35 -4.57 -1.58
C ASN A 137 -16.69 -4.12 -2.89
N VAL A 138 -15.49 -4.62 -3.21
CA VAL A 138 -14.77 -4.23 -4.43
C VAL A 138 -14.54 -5.41 -5.36
N ILE A 139 -14.02 -6.53 -4.84
CA ILE A 139 -13.69 -7.73 -5.63
C ILE A 139 -14.95 -8.54 -5.92
N GLY A 140 -15.76 -8.81 -4.88
CA GLY A 140 -16.92 -9.69 -4.99
C GLY A 140 -16.51 -11.13 -5.32
N ASP A 141 -17.23 -11.73 -6.26
CA ASP A 141 -17.07 -13.11 -6.72
C ASP A 141 -15.96 -13.31 -7.77
N ARG A 142 -15.18 -12.28 -8.10
CA ARG A 142 -14.08 -12.40 -9.05
C ARG A 142 -12.88 -13.11 -8.43
N GLU A 143 -12.23 -13.96 -9.21
CA GLU A 143 -10.89 -14.44 -8.91
C GLU A 143 -9.87 -13.33 -9.19
N VAL A 144 -9.11 -12.94 -8.17
CA VAL A 144 -8.16 -11.82 -8.25
C VAL A 144 -6.82 -12.21 -7.65
N CYS A 145 -5.75 -11.78 -8.30
CA CYS A 145 -4.40 -11.87 -7.78
C CYS A 145 -4.05 -10.57 -7.03
N ILE A 146 -3.66 -10.70 -5.76
CA ILE A 146 -3.17 -9.60 -4.94
C ILE A 146 -1.64 -9.54 -5.03
N ILE A 147 -1.10 -8.37 -5.32
CA ILE A 147 0.33 -8.10 -5.29
C ILE A 147 0.63 -7.22 -4.07
N SER A 148 1.48 -7.69 -3.16
CA SER A 148 1.88 -6.90 -2.00
C SER A 148 3.36 -7.08 -1.67
N ASP A 149 3.83 -6.33 -0.67
CA ASP A 149 5.08 -6.64 -0.01
C ASP A 149 4.96 -7.92 0.85
N ARG A 150 6.01 -8.23 1.62
CA ARG A 150 6.06 -9.42 2.50
C ARG A 150 5.70 -9.11 3.94
N HIS A 151 4.93 -8.06 4.18
CA HIS A 151 4.49 -7.75 5.53
C HIS A 151 3.64 -8.88 6.09
N GLN A 152 4.00 -9.41 7.27
CA GLN A 152 3.34 -10.59 7.86
C GLN A 152 1.84 -10.38 8.05
N GLY A 153 1.41 -9.18 8.40
CA GLY A 153 -0.01 -8.86 8.53
C GLY A 153 -0.79 -9.01 7.23
N ILE A 154 -0.16 -8.64 6.07
CA ILE A 154 -0.78 -8.82 4.76
C ILE A 154 -0.88 -10.31 4.42
N LEU A 155 0.20 -11.07 4.63
CA LEU A 155 0.20 -12.51 4.32
C LEU A 155 -0.92 -13.23 5.07
N LYS A 156 -1.10 -12.95 6.36
CA LYS A 156 -2.20 -13.52 7.16
C LYS A 156 -3.58 -13.07 6.68
N ALA A 157 -3.69 -11.80 6.25
CA ALA A 157 -4.95 -11.29 5.71
C ALA A 157 -5.36 -11.99 4.38
N MET A 158 -4.39 -12.53 3.62
CA MET A 158 -4.69 -13.31 2.40
C MET A 158 -5.31 -14.67 2.69
N ASP A 159 -5.02 -15.26 3.86
CA ASP A 159 -5.53 -16.58 4.25
C ASP A 159 -6.96 -16.56 4.79
N ILE A 160 -7.55 -15.38 4.97
CA ILE A 160 -8.92 -15.26 5.48
C ILE A 160 -9.91 -15.87 4.49
N VAL A 161 -10.66 -16.85 4.98
CA VAL A 161 -11.78 -17.43 4.23
C VAL A 161 -13.03 -16.61 4.48
N ILE A 162 -13.65 -16.12 3.41
CA ILE A 162 -14.97 -15.48 3.47
C ILE A 162 -15.95 -16.42 2.77
N PRO A 163 -16.95 -16.95 3.47
CA PRO A 163 -17.94 -17.86 2.87
C PRO A 163 -18.59 -17.23 1.63
N GLY A 164 -18.67 -18.00 0.55
CA GLY A 164 -19.26 -17.55 -0.71
C GLY A 164 -18.35 -16.72 -1.62
N LEU A 165 -17.13 -16.38 -1.19
CA LEU A 165 -16.17 -15.68 -2.03
C LEU A 165 -14.97 -16.58 -2.42
N PRO A 166 -14.45 -16.45 -3.67
CA PRO A 166 -13.29 -17.21 -4.12
C PRO A 166 -12.05 -16.93 -3.26
N LYS A 167 -11.13 -17.89 -3.19
CA LYS A 167 -9.82 -17.66 -2.56
C LYS A 167 -9.02 -16.66 -3.38
N LEU A 168 -8.32 -15.75 -2.71
CA LEU A 168 -7.39 -14.82 -3.36
C LEU A 168 -6.10 -15.53 -3.74
N HIS A 169 -5.56 -15.20 -4.90
CA HIS A 169 -4.20 -15.52 -5.26
C HIS A 169 -3.28 -14.41 -4.77
N HIS A 170 -2.08 -14.76 -4.30
CA HIS A 170 -1.12 -13.78 -3.81
C HIS A 170 0.22 -13.91 -4.55
N ARG A 171 0.82 -12.76 -4.88
CA ARG A 171 2.17 -12.65 -5.44
C ARG A 171 2.93 -11.51 -4.76
N TRP A 172 4.24 -11.64 -4.72
CA TRP A 172 5.10 -10.62 -4.12
C TRP A 172 5.38 -9.47 -5.07
N CYS A 173 5.38 -8.27 -4.52
CA CYS A 173 5.72 -7.07 -5.26
C CYS A 173 7.22 -7.07 -5.60
N MET A 174 7.55 -7.16 -6.89
CA MET A 174 8.93 -7.16 -7.37
C MET A 174 9.68 -5.89 -6.95
N ARG A 175 9.02 -4.73 -6.94
CA ARG A 175 9.63 -3.46 -6.51
C ARG A 175 10.12 -3.53 -5.06
N HIS A 176 9.31 -4.03 -4.15
CA HIS A 176 9.69 -4.21 -2.74
C HIS A 176 10.76 -5.30 -2.57
N PHE A 177 10.67 -6.35 -3.36
CA PHE A 177 11.67 -7.41 -3.38
C PHE A 177 13.06 -6.88 -3.77
N VAL A 178 13.15 -6.14 -4.87
CA VAL A 178 14.38 -5.50 -5.34
C VAL A 178 14.89 -4.45 -4.36
N ALA A 179 14.00 -3.67 -3.74
CA ALA A 179 14.37 -2.69 -2.72
C ALA A 179 14.96 -3.35 -1.46
N ASN A 180 14.43 -4.51 -1.05
CA ASN A 180 14.97 -5.28 0.08
C ASN A 180 16.36 -5.87 -0.26
N PHE A 181 16.54 -6.39 -1.46
CA PHE A 181 17.85 -6.81 -1.95
C PHE A 181 18.86 -5.67 -1.95
N TYR A 182 18.45 -4.48 -2.43
CA TYR A 182 19.32 -3.29 -2.36
C TYR A 182 19.75 -2.95 -0.94
N ARG A 183 18.86 -3.11 0.04
CA ARG A 183 19.22 -2.89 1.47
C ARG A 183 20.28 -3.89 1.95
N ALA A 184 20.26 -5.13 1.45
CA ALA A 184 21.19 -6.17 1.79
C ALA A 184 22.54 -6.02 1.07
N CYS A 185 22.55 -5.82 -0.25
CA CYS A 185 23.77 -5.81 -1.06
C CYS A 185 24.36 -4.42 -1.30
N LYS A 186 23.58 -3.31 -1.10
CA LYS A 186 23.99 -1.91 -1.30
C LYS A 186 24.48 -1.56 -2.72
N SER A 187 24.12 -2.37 -3.72
CA SER A 187 24.49 -2.16 -5.12
C SER A 187 23.26 -1.89 -5.99
N LYS A 188 23.24 -0.75 -6.68
CA LYS A 188 22.19 -0.40 -7.64
C LYS A 188 22.27 -1.24 -8.92
N GLU A 189 23.47 -1.61 -9.35
CA GLU A 189 23.68 -2.44 -10.54
C GLU A 189 23.12 -3.84 -10.30
N LEU A 190 23.52 -4.50 -9.22
CA LEU A 190 23.01 -5.82 -8.87
C LEU A 190 21.50 -5.81 -8.62
N SER A 191 20.93 -4.70 -8.17
CA SER A 191 19.48 -4.56 -8.04
C SER A 191 18.77 -4.53 -9.40
N LYS A 192 19.39 -3.96 -10.44
CA LYS A 192 18.89 -4.07 -11.82
C LYS A 192 19.01 -5.50 -12.36
N ASP A 193 20.14 -6.14 -12.09
CA ASP A 193 20.34 -7.54 -12.49
C ASP A 193 19.31 -8.46 -11.83
N LEU A 194 18.99 -8.25 -10.55
CA LEU A 194 17.89 -8.96 -9.89
C LEU A 194 16.54 -8.74 -10.59
N THR A 195 16.27 -7.52 -11.06
CA THR A 195 15.06 -7.27 -11.85
C THR A 195 15.03 -8.12 -13.12
N HIS A 196 16.17 -8.26 -13.81
CA HIS A 196 16.28 -9.11 -14.99
C HIS A 196 16.13 -10.61 -14.66
N VAL A 197 16.57 -11.05 -13.48
CA VAL A 197 16.29 -12.41 -12.98
C VAL A 197 14.79 -12.62 -12.78
N CYS A 198 14.11 -11.69 -12.09
CA CYS A 198 12.69 -11.79 -11.79
C CYS A 198 11.77 -11.83 -13.03
N VAL A 199 12.18 -11.21 -14.14
CA VAL A 199 11.40 -11.18 -15.39
C VAL A 199 11.89 -12.22 -16.42
N ALA A 200 12.66 -13.23 -16.02
CA ALA A 200 13.11 -14.28 -16.92
C ALA A 200 11.96 -15.18 -17.37
N PHE A 201 11.77 -15.33 -18.68
CA PHE A 201 10.67 -16.12 -19.28
C PHE A 201 10.95 -17.63 -19.36
N SER A 202 12.19 -18.08 -19.14
CA SER A 202 12.55 -19.48 -19.16
C SER A 202 13.46 -19.86 -18.01
N THR A 203 13.43 -21.12 -17.61
CA THR A 203 14.29 -21.67 -16.56
C THR A 203 15.76 -21.45 -16.89
N GLY A 204 16.18 -21.70 -18.13
CA GLY A 204 17.58 -21.50 -18.54
C GLY A 204 18.02 -20.05 -18.43
N ALA A 205 17.19 -19.10 -18.89
CA ALA A 205 17.49 -17.67 -18.75
C ALA A 205 17.51 -17.23 -17.27
N PHE A 206 16.64 -17.80 -16.44
CA PHE A 206 16.63 -17.57 -15.00
C PHE A 206 17.95 -18.05 -14.37
N THR A 207 18.32 -19.32 -14.60
CA THR A 207 19.52 -19.90 -13.99
C THR A 207 20.78 -19.12 -14.37
N ILE A 208 20.99 -18.84 -15.66
CA ILE A 208 22.17 -18.07 -16.11
C ILE A 208 22.24 -16.68 -15.44
N ARG A 209 21.12 -15.98 -15.37
CA ARG A 209 21.09 -14.65 -14.75
C ARG A 209 21.25 -14.71 -13.24
N TYR A 210 20.66 -15.69 -12.59
CA TYR A 210 20.76 -15.92 -11.16
C TYR A 210 22.20 -16.23 -10.75
N ASP A 211 22.86 -17.18 -11.43
CA ASP A 211 24.23 -17.58 -11.12
C ASP A 211 25.18 -16.38 -11.25
N LYS A 212 25.07 -15.64 -12.36
CA LYS A 212 25.85 -14.41 -12.55
C LYS A 212 25.64 -13.39 -11.44
N LEU A 213 24.37 -13.17 -11.03
CA LEU A 213 24.02 -12.26 -9.95
C LEU A 213 24.57 -12.74 -8.60
N TYR A 214 24.45 -14.04 -8.34
CA TYR A 214 24.93 -14.65 -7.09
C TYR A 214 26.45 -14.56 -6.95
N GLU A 215 27.21 -14.85 -8.03
CA GLU A 215 28.66 -14.70 -8.04
C GLU A 215 29.12 -13.26 -7.78
N ALA A 216 28.42 -12.28 -8.37
CA ALA A 216 28.77 -10.86 -8.22
C ALA A 216 28.31 -10.25 -6.90
N ALA A 217 27.40 -10.90 -6.16
CA ALA A 217 26.85 -10.38 -4.93
C ALA A 217 27.83 -10.51 -3.74
N ASN A 218 27.79 -9.53 -2.84
CA ASN A 218 28.48 -9.63 -1.54
C ASN A 218 27.74 -10.61 -0.61
N GLU A 219 28.29 -10.89 0.57
CA GLU A 219 27.72 -11.84 1.54
C GLU A 219 26.26 -11.55 1.88
N GLY A 220 25.91 -10.27 2.13
CA GLY A 220 24.51 -9.88 2.42
C GLY A 220 23.57 -10.11 1.24
N GLY A 221 24.06 -9.88 0.02
CA GLY A 221 23.32 -10.18 -1.21
C GLY A 221 23.14 -11.67 -1.44
N LYS A 222 24.19 -12.46 -1.27
CA LYS A 222 24.15 -13.95 -1.39
C LYS A 222 23.20 -14.56 -0.37
N ASP A 223 23.27 -14.14 0.89
CA ASP A 223 22.39 -14.60 1.95
C ASP A 223 20.90 -14.23 1.63
N PHE A 224 20.66 -13.02 1.11
CA PHE A 224 19.32 -12.65 0.65
C PHE A 224 18.83 -13.56 -0.48
N LEU A 225 19.66 -13.79 -1.50
CA LEU A 225 19.29 -14.62 -2.66
C LEU A 225 19.01 -16.06 -2.23
N THR A 226 19.88 -16.66 -1.42
CA THR A 226 19.70 -18.02 -0.92
C THR A 226 18.40 -18.19 -0.16
N ARG A 227 18.09 -17.27 0.78
CA ARG A 227 16.85 -17.33 1.56
C ARG A 227 15.58 -17.14 0.72
N ASN A 228 15.67 -16.48 -0.42
CA ASN A 228 14.49 -16.07 -1.20
C ASN A 228 14.29 -16.86 -2.50
N PHE A 229 15.28 -17.65 -2.92
CA PHE A 229 15.22 -18.48 -4.12
C PHE A 229 15.52 -19.95 -3.80
N SER A 230 15.33 -20.41 -2.55
CA SER A 230 15.36 -21.83 -2.21
C SER A 230 14.35 -22.63 -3.05
N GLU A 231 14.59 -23.91 -3.28
CA GLU A 231 13.75 -24.77 -4.13
C GLU A 231 12.26 -24.74 -3.75
N GLU A 232 11.94 -24.64 -2.46
CA GLU A 232 10.56 -24.51 -1.97
C GLU A 232 9.87 -23.22 -2.44
N THR A 233 10.62 -22.14 -2.65
CA THR A 233 10.08 -20.86 -3.10
C THR A 233 9.85 -20.83 -4.62
N GLN A 234 10.55 -21.65 -5.40
CA GLN A 234 10.41 -21.73 -6.86
C GLN A 234 9.08 -22.35 -7.29
N VAL A 235 8.49 -23.23 -6.48
CA VAL A 235 7.21 -23.89 -6.80
C VAL A 235 6.05 -22.90 -6.77
N GLY A 236 6.09 -21.87 -5.91
CA GLY A 236 5.04 -20.85 -5.81
C GLY A 236 5.04 -19.78 -6.92
N THR A 237 6.10 -19.69 -7.72
CA THR A 237 6.21 -18.69 -8.81
C THR A 237 5.88 -19.25 -10.20
N ARG A 238 5.61 -20.56 -10.33
CA ARG A 238 5.41 -21.26 -11.61
C ARG A 238 3.99 -21.73 -11.88
N SER A 239 3.03 -21.48 -10.98
CA SER A 239 1.62 -21.86 -11.19
C SER A 239 0.73 -20.67 -11.46
#